data_97c5ae12f8c31172868db1aab47c696d
#
_entry.id   97c5ae12f8c31172868db1aab47c696d
#
_cell.length_a   1.000
_cell.length_b   1.000
_cell.length_c   1.000
_cell.angle_alpha   90.00
_cell.angle_beta   90.00
_cell.angle_gamma   90.00
#
_symmetry.space_group_name_H-M   'P 1'
#
loop_
_entity.id
_entity.type
_entity.pdbx_description
1 polymer ?
#
loop_
_entity_poly.entity_id
_entity_poly.type
_entity_poly.pdbx_seq_one_letter_code
_entity_poly.pdbx_strand_id
1 'polypeptide(L)'
;MQIVGYESAVGGEDDRPRLLLAVEGSVESVWLAAGTELDYSLGRRRCAGTLEWRPTADEPAHTPCDCDATPYCETHTSRWACARCTGECELPLDTCREDHAVYLAAFAPATFK
;
A
#
# COMPACT_ATOMS: atom_id res chain seq x y z
N MET A 1 -12.01 -7.25 -2.08
CA MET A 1 -11.25 -6.02 -2.35
C MET A 1 -10.07 -5.92 -1.39
N GLN A 2 -8.93 -5.54 -1.88
CA GLN A 2 -7.71 -5.40 -1.08
C GLN A 2 -6.91 -4.18 -1.55
N ILE A 3 -6.43 -3.35 -0.61
CA ILE A 3 -5.45 -2.32 -0.95
C ILE A 3 -4.11 -3.02 -1.19
N VAL A 4 -3.58 -2.90 -2.41
CA VAL A 4 -2.36 -3.58 -2.85
C VAL A 4 -1.22 -2.61 -3.13
N GLY A 5 -1.49 -1.32 -3.21
CA GLY A 5 -0.47 -0.32 -3.43
C GLY A 5 -0.95 1.11 -3.23
N TYR A 6 0.01 2.00 -3.21
CA TYR A 6 -0.18 3.45 -3.22
C TYR A 6 0.87 4.05 -4.16
N GLU A 7 0.45 4.99 -4.97
CA GLU A 7 1.34 5.80 -5.78
C GLU A 7 1.20 7.27 -5.40
N SER A 8 2.35 7.87 -5.11
CA SER A 8 2.42 9.33 -5.01
C SER A 8 2.31 9.94 -6.41
N ALA A 9 1.80 11.14 -6.48
CA ALA A 9 1.81 11.91 -7.71
C ALA A 9 3.25 12.06 -8.26
N VAL A 10 3.47 11.58 -9.46
CA VAL A 10 4.78 11.61 -10.15
C VAL A 10 4.60 12.40 -11.43
N GLY A 11 4.73 13.70 -11.34
CA GLY A 11 4.80 14.68 -12.42
C GLY A 11 4.22 14.26 -13.78
N GLY A 12 3.02 14.66 -14.10
CA GLY A 12 2.34 14.41 -15.36
C GLY A 12 1.05 15.24 -15.45
N GLU A 13 0.29 15.08 -16.51
CA GLU A 13 -0.98 15.80 -16.70
C GLU A 13 -2.04 15.45 -15.63
N ASP A 14 -1.93 14.27 -15.03
CA ASP A 14 -2.75 13.79 -13.91
C ASP A 14 -1.90 13.58 -12.63
N ASP A 15 -1.24 14.63 -12.19
CA ASP A 15 -0.34 14.62 -11.01
C ASP A 15 -1.11 14.46 -9.69
N ARG A 16 -1.88 13.37 -9.56
CA ARG A 16 -2.66 13.04 -8.36
C ARG A 16 -2.20 11.72 -7.78
N PRO A 17 -2.09 11.60 -6.45
CA PRO A 17 -1.83 10.32 -5.82
C PRO A 17 -3.03 9.38 -5.97
N ARG A 18 -2.78 8.07 -5.95
CA ARG A 18 -3.84 7.07 -6.03
C ARG A 18 -3.58 5.86 -5.13
N LEU A 19 -4.66 5.26 -4.67
CA LEU A 19 -4.65 3.92 -4.10
C LEU A 19 -4.91 2.89 -5.20
N LEU A 20 -4.22 1.77 -5.13
CA LEU A 20 -4.43 0.62 -6.00
C LEU A 20 -5.21 -0.44 -5.24
N LEU A 21 -6.38 -0.78 -5.75
CA LEU A 21 -7.27 -1.76 -5.16
C LEU A 21 -7.36 -3.00 -6.06
N ALA A 22 -7.03 -4.16 -5.53
CA ALA A 22 -7.33 -5.42 -6.19
C ALA A 22 -8.80 -5.79 -5.98
N VAL A 23 -9.54 -5.89 -7.07
CA VAL A 23 -10.97 -6.21 -7.10
C VAL A 23 -11.20 -7.30 -8.16
N GLU A 24 -11.68 -8.47 -7.73
CA GLU A 24 -12.10 -9.57 -8.62
C GLU A 24 -11.09 -9.93 -9.73
N GLY A 25 -9.78 -9.87 -9.42
CA GLY A 25 -8.71 -10.26 -10.35
C GLY A 25 -8.17 -9.10 -11.22
N SER A 26 -8.69 -7.89 -11.05
CA SER A 26 -8.17 -6.67 -11.66
C SER A 26 -7.66 -5.69 -10.60
N VAL A 27 -6.90 -4.69 -11.02
CA VAL A 27 -6.52 -3.56 -10.18
C VAL A 27 -7.31 -2.33 -10.63
N GLU A 28 -7.89 -1.63 -9.66
CA GLU A 28 -8.59 -0.37 -9.88
C GLU A 28 -7.86 0.77 -9.16
N SER A 29 -7.85 1.93 -9.78
CA SER A 29 -7.26 3.15 -9.20
C SER A 29 -8.32 3.99 -8.50
N VAL A 30 -8.06 4.33 -7.24
CA VAL A 30 -8.83 5.36 -6.51
C VAL A 30 -7.97 6.60 -6.40
N TRP A 31 -8.30 7.61 -7.19
CA TRP A 31 -7.60 8.87 -7.21
C TRP A 31 -7.90 9.70 -5.97
N LEU A 32 -6.85 10.17 -5.32
CA LEU A 32 -6.94 10.96 -4.10
C LEU A 32 -6.83 12.44 -4.46
N ALA A 33 -7.95 13.12 -4.41
CA ALA A 33 -8.04 14.56 -4.58
C ALA A 33 -8.49 15.22 -3.26
N ALA A 34 -8.35 16.53 -3.16
CA ALA A 34 -8.90 17.27 -2.03
C ALA A 34 -10.42 17.04 -1.93
N GLY A 35 -10.89 16.61 -0.76
CA GLY A 35 -12.30 16.29 -0.54
C GLY A 35 -12.73 14.86 -0.92
N THR A 36 -11.83 14.01 -1.41
CA THR A 36 -12.13 12.58 -1.58
C THR A 36 -12.41 11.93 -0.23
N GLU A 37 -13.58 11.37 -0.08
CA GLU A 37 -13.95 10.59 1.10
C GLU A 37 -13.59 9.12 0.89
N LEU A 38 -12.93 8.55 1.88
CA LEU A 38 -12.60 7.12 1.93
C LEU A 38 -13.40 6.47 3.06
N ASP A 39 -14.31 5.57 2.71
CA ASP A 39 -15.13 4.83 3.67
C ASP A 39 -14.87 3.33 3.50
N TYR A 40 -13.82 2.84 4.16
CA TYR A 40 -13.42 1.46 4.15
C TYR A 40 -13.35 0.88 5.55
N SER A 41 -13.90 -0.32 5.71
CA SER A 41 -13.69 -1.12 6.91
C SER A 41 -12.52 -2.07 6.70
N LEU A 42 -11.61 -2.13 7.69
CA LEU A 42 -10.50 -3.07 7.64
C LEU A 42 -11.00 -4.49 7.94
N GLY A 43 -10.76 -5.39 7.01
CA GLY A 43 -11.08 -6.79 7.13
C GLY A 43 -9.87 -7.65 7.49
N ARG A 44 -9.83 -8.87 6.96
CA ARG A 44 -8.74 -9.81 7.15
C ARG A 44 -7.42 -9.25 6.60
N ARG A 45 -6.36 -9.41 7.37
CA ARG A 45 -5.00 -9.12 6.90
C ARG A 45 -4.59 -10.12 5.83
N ARG A 46 -3.91 -9.64 4.81
CA ARG A 46 -3.45 -10.48 3.69
C ARG A 46 -2.19 -9.86 3.08
N CYS A 47 -1.30 -10.70 2.62
CA CYS A 47 -0.15 -10.29 1.81
C CYS A 47 -0.62 -9.60 0.53
N ALA A 48 -0.02 -8.47 0.18
CA ALA A 48 -0.37 -7.71 -1.01
C ALA A 48 -0.04 -8.45 -2.33
N GLY A 49 0.74 -9.53 -2.27
CA GLY A 49 1.16 -10.25 -3.47
C GLY A 49 2.19 -9.48 -4.28
N THR A 50 2.12 -9.59 -5.60
CA THR A 50 2.99 -8.84 -6.52
C THR A 50 2.20 -7.97 -7.47
N LEU A 51 2.76 -6.80 -7.77
CA LEU A 51 2.28 -5.89 -8.80
C LEU A 51 3.29 -5.85 -9.94
N GLU A 52 2.83 -6.10 -11.16
CA GLU A 52 3.65 -6.05 -12.37
C GLU A 52 3.19 -4.90 -13.26
N TRP A 53 4.04 -3.90 -13.39
CA TRP A 53 3.78 -2.74 -14.23
C TRP A 53 4.09 -3.06 -15.69
N ARG A 54 3.17 -2.69 -16.58
CA ARG A 54 3.33 -2.81 -18.02
C ARG A 54 3.37 -1.42 -18.64
N PRO A 55 4.28 -1.16 -19.61
CA PRO A 55 4.43 0.18 -20.20
C PRO A 55 3.19 0.73 -20.89
N THR A 56 2.25 -0.13 -21.25
CA THR A 56 1.04 0.23 -22.03
C THR A 56 -0.25 0.15 -21.20
N ALA A 57 -0.16 -0.05 -19.88
CA ALA A 57 -1.33 -0.17 -19.02
C ALA A 57 -1.32 0.90 -17.93
N ASP A 58 -2.47 1.49 -17.68
CA ASP A 58 -2.65 2.50 -16.62
C ASP A 58 -2.62 1.88 -15.22
N GLU A 59 -2.99 0.61 -15.10
CA GLU A 59 -2.94 -0.18 -13.88
C GLU A 59 -2.00 -1.38 -14.02
N PRO A 60 -1.34 -1.77 -12.91
CA PRO A 60 -0.50 -2.96 -12.90
C PRO A 60 -1.33 -4.24 -12.93
N ALA A 61 -0.75 -5.32 -13.42
CA ALA A 61 -1.28 -6.65 -13.19
C ALA A 61 -1.02 -7.07 -11.74
N HIS A 62 -1.99 -7.71 -11.10
CA HIS A 62 -1.88 -8.18 -9.73
C HIS A 62 -1.90 -9.70 -9.65
N THR A 63 -0.91 -10.27 -8.97
CA THR A 63 -0.91 -11.68 -8.60
C THR A 63 -1.18 -11.76 -7.09
N PRO A 64 -2.36 -12.25 -6.66
CA PRO A 64 -2.73 -12.31 -5.26
C PRO A 64 -1.90 -13.34 -4.49
N CYS A 65 -1.83 -13.16 -3.19
CA CYS A 65 -1.24 -14.09 -2.25
C CYS A 65 -2.18 -14.30 -1.07
N ASP A 66 -2.44 -15.56 -0.71
CA ASP A 66 -3.37 -15.92 0.36
C ASP A 66 -2.74 -15.99 1.77
N CYS A 67 -1.46 -15.62 1.88
CA CYS A 67 -0.78 -15.59 3.16
C CYS A 67 -1.34 -14.46 4.06
N ASP A 68 -1.59 -14.77 5.34
CA ASP A 68 -2.14 -13.81 6.31
C ASP A 68 -1.15 -12.71 6.76
N ALA A 69 0.10 -12.76 6.32
CA ALA A 69 1.10 -11.74 6.63
C ALA A 69 0.78 -10.42 5.93
N THR A 70 1.02 -9.30 6.59
CA THR A 70 0.78 -7.97 6.04
C THR A 70 1.95 -7.04 6.38
N PRO A 71 2.36 -6.12 5.49
CA PRO A 71 1.87 -5.92 4.12
C PRO A 71 2.30 -7.02 3.15
N TYR A 72 3.40 -7.74 3.43
CA TYR A 72 3.96 -8.80 2.59
C TYR A 72 4.35 -10.02 3.43
N CYS A 73 4.24 -11.21 2.86
CA CYS A 73 4.77 -12.43 3.43
C CYS A 73 6.28 -12.58 3.15
N GLU A 74 6.90 -13.60 3.69
CA GLU A 74 8.34 -13.86 3.51
C GLU A 74 8.77 -14.00 2.04
N THR A 75 7.88 -14.52 1.20
CA THR A 75 8.13 -14.67 -0.24
C THR A 75 8.11 -13.34 -0.99
N HIS A 76 7.27 -12.38 -0.54
CA HIS A 76 7.02 -11.12 -1.24
C HIS A 76 7.64 -9.90 -0.55
N THR A 77 8.25 -10.07 0.61
CA THR A 77 8.89 -8.98 1.35
C THR A 77 10.30 -8.70 0.84
N SER A 78 10.75 -7.46 0.99
CA SER A 78 12.17 -7.16 0.89
C SER A 78 12.92 -7.77 2.07
N ARG A 79 14.23 -7.98 1.93
CA ARG A 79 15.10 -8.48 3.01
C ARG A 79 15.41 -7.46 4.11
N TRP A 80 14.82 -6.29 4.04
CA TRP A 80 14.94 -5.27 5.07
C TRP A 80 14.22 -5.72 6.33
N ALA A 81 14.91 -5.69 7.47
CA ALA A 81 14.37 -6.14 8.75
C ALA A 81 13.04 -5.48 9.13
N CYS A 82 12.85 -4.22 8.78
CA CYS A 82 11.64 -3.45 9.08
C CYS A 82 10.61 -3.39 7.92
N ALA A 83 10.83 -4.09 6.83
CA ALA A 83 9.87 -4.11 5.72
C ALA A 83 8.55 -4.79 6.10
N ARG A 84 8.58 -5.64 7.10
CA ARG A 84 7.44 -6.31 7.68
C ARG A 84 7.60 -6.33 9.20
N CYS A 85 6.87 -5.48 9.89
CA CYS A 85 6.83 -5.51 11.34
C CYS A 85 5.78 -6.51 11.83
N THR A 86 6.22 -7.58 12.46
CA THR A 86 5.36 -8.61 13.08
C THR A 86 5.30 -8.47 14.59
N GLY A 87 6.01 -7.52 15.18
CA GLY A 87 6.21 -7.42 16.62
C GLY A 87 7.31 -8.34 17.16
N GLU A 88 7.83 -9.25 16.34
CA GLU A 88 8.94 -10.14 16.64
C GLU A 88 10.14 -9.71 15.79
N CYS A 89 10.98 -8.87 16.31
CA CYS A 89 12.07 -8.22 15.58
C CYS A 89 13.41 -8.59 16.20
N GLU A 90 14.40 -8.89 15.37
CA GLU A 90 15.78 -9.13 15.80
C GLU A 90 16.52 -7.84 16.18
N LEU A 91 15.97 -6.70 15.79
CA LEU A 91 16.43 -5.35 16.14
C LEU A 91 15.40 -4.67 17.04
N PRO A 92 15.26 -5.07 18.32
CA PRO A 92 14.26 -4.50 19.19
C PRO A 92 14.69 -3.07 19.58
N LEU A 93 14.13 -2.09 18.87
CA LEU A 93 14.12 -0.72 19.35
C LEU A 93 12.99 -0.58 20.36
N ASP A 94 13.24 0.06 21.50
CA ASP A 94 12.22 0.29 22.54
C ASP A 94 10.98 0.97 21.93
N THR A 95 11.19 1.90 21.01
CA THR A 95 10.14 2.60 20.26
C THR A 95 9.26 1.71 19.38
N CYS A 96 9.70 0.49 19.02
CA CYS A 96 8.89 -0.41 18.18
C CYS A 96 7.63 -0.95 18.89
N ARG A 97 7.59 -0.87 20.21
CA ARG A 97 6.50 -1.38 21.06
C ARG A 97 5.60 -0.30 21.62
N GLU A 98 5.89 0.96 21.31
CA GLU A 98 5.05 2.09 21.68
C GLU A 98 3.81 2.15 20.77
N ASP A 99 2.78 2.83 21.24
CA ASP A 99 1.61 3.12 20.40
C ASP A 99 2.01 4.06 19.26
N HIS A 100 1.68 3.66 18.05
CA HIS A 100 1.96 4.44 16.84
C HIS A 100 0.67 4.98 16.23
N ALA A 101 0.70 6.24 15.81
CA ALA A 101 -0.37 6.83 15.01
C ALA A 101 -0.09 6.62 13.52
N VAL A 102 -1.11 6.23 12.78
CA VAL A 102 -1.08 6.21 11.31
C VAL A 102 -1.78 7.46 10.80
N TYR A 103 -1.10 8.20 9.95
CA TYR A 103 -1.68 9.39 9.34
C TYR A 103 -1.31 9.48 7.87
N LEU A 104 -2.13 10.19 7.13
CA LEU A 104 -1.85 10.60 5.75
C LEU A 104 -1.78 12.12 5.72
N ALA A 105 -0.63 12.67 5.38
CA ALA A 105 -0.40 14.11 5.37
C ALA A 105 -0.13 14.62 3.94
N ALA A 106 -0.85 15.65 3.54
CA ALA A 106 -0.60 16.38 2.30
C ALA A 106 0.36 17.53 2.55
N PHE A 107 1.51 17.52 1.87
CA PHE A 107 2.54 18.57 1.99
C PHE A 107 2.51 19.58 0.85
N ALA A 108 1.93 19.20 -0.27
CA ALA A 108 1.68 20.03 -1.44
C ALA A 108 0.45 19.48 -2.17
N PRO A 109 -0.10 20.21 -3.17
CA PRO A 109 -1.38 19.82 -3.79
C PRO A 109 -1.52 18.37 -4.23
N ALA A 110 -0.42 17.67 -4.48
CA ALA A 110 -0.44 16.28 -4.93
C ALA A 110 0.59 15.38 -4.21
N THR A 111 1.17 15.82 -3.09
CA THR A 111 2.18 15.05 -2.37
C THR A 111 1.67 14.61 -1.02
N PHE A 112 1.69 13.30 -0.75
CA PHE A 112 1.32 12.66 0.51
C PHE A 112 2.51 11.91 1.09
N LYS A 113 2.57 11.80 2.42
CA LYS A 113 3.54 11.00 3.18
C LYS A 113 2.85 10.25 4.30
#